data_3b0662526e8143538353170d29539012
#
_entry.id   3b0662526e8143538353170d29539012
#
_cell.length_a   1.000
_cell.length_b   1.000
_cell.length_c   1.000
_cell.angle_alpha   90.00
_cell.angle_beta   90.00
_cell.angle_gamma   90.00
#
_symmetry.space_group_name_H-M   'P 1'
#
loop_
_entity.id
_entity.type
_entity.pdbx_description
1 polymer ?
#
loop_
_entity_poly.entity_id
_entity_poly.type
_entity_poly.pdbx_seq_one_letter_code
_entity_poly.pdbx_strand_id
1 'polypeptide(L)'
;MGPKSTKVYSTIREWITSGKLQPGDKLPSERTLSEDLEIGRTALRQVLARLAAERMIRAYGRSAYRVAGGVSIDPPEGLEPWKIHGERNLYDNRWVKLDLVDVEPPGVERFEHHVVTLHHVAISAVLDYEDRVLMLWRYRFVPQQWGWELPGGIVDPGEDAQTTALREVEEETGWRPDSLEHVVTYQPMVGMVDSPHEIYVGRGAQRIGEPTDLEEAGHVAWVPLADIPGLMAKGQLMGSGTLVALLHVLASSPTSAP
;
A
#
# COMPACT_ATOMS: atom_id res chain seq x y z
N MET A 1 -9.66 12.48 21.92
CA MET A 1 -10.72 11.56 22.43
C MET A 1 -11.07 11.95 23.86
N GLY A 2 -12.37 11.94 24.21
CA GLY A 2 -12.82 12.17 25.57
C GLY A 2 -12.55 10.96 26.48
N PRO A 3 -12.66 11.09 27.82
CA PRO A 3 -12.33 10.02 28.78
C PRO A 3 -13.05 8.69 28.50
N LYS A 4 -14.34 8.74 28.10
CA LYS A 4 -15.15 7.57 27.78
C LYS A 4 -14.65 6.86 26.51
N SER A 5 -14.29 7.62 25.46
CA SER A 5 -13.72 7.06 24.23
C SER A 5 -12.35 6.41 24.45
N THR A 6 -11.53 6.99 25.36
CA THR A 6 -10.24 6.41 25.73
C THR A 6 -10.41 5.08 26.45
N LYS A 7 -11.37 4.98 27.38
CA LYS A 7 -11.69 3.73 28.08
C LYS A 7 -12.15 2.64 27.10
N VAL A 8 -13.07 2.97 26.18
CA VAL A 8 -13.58 2.02 25.16
C VAL A 8 -12.46 1.56 24.24
N TYR A 9 -11.59 2.48 23.79
CA TYR A 9 -10.40 2.15 23.01
C TYR A 9 -9.51 1.14 23.77
N SER A 10 -9.18 1.40 25.03
CA SER A 10 -8.36 0.49 25.85
C SER A 10 -9.01 -0.86 26.03
N THR A 11 -10.32 -0.91 26.26
CA THR A 11 -11.08 -2.16 26.40
C THR A 11 -11.03 -3.02 25.15
N ILE A 12 -11.30 -2.46 23.97
CA ILE A 12 -11.26 -3.21 22.71
C ILE A 12 -9.83 -3.66 22.39
N ARG A 13 -8.85 -2.78 22.63
CA ARG A 13 -7.44 -3.11 22.48
C ARG A 13 -7.04 -4.29 23.37
N GLU A 14 -7.44 -4.28 24.64
CA GLU A 14 -7.20 -5.38 25.59
C GLU A 14 -7.84 -6.69 25.12
N TRP A 15 -9.05 -6.68 24.56
CA TRP A 15 -9.67 -7.89 24.01
C TRP A 15 -8.83 -8.53 22.91
N ILE A 16 -8.15 -7.69 22.11
CA ILE A 16 -7.27 -8.15 21.03
C ILE A 16 -5.93 -8.64 21.59
N THR A 17 -5.29 -7.82 22.45
CA THR A 17 -3.94 -8.14 22.95
C THR A 17 -3.92 -9.28 23.95
N SER A 18 -5.01 -9.51 24.69
CA SER A 18 -5.15 -10.65 25.61
C SER A 18 -5.58 -11.95 24.90
N GLY A 19 -5.85 -11.88 23.59
CA GLY A 19 -6.34 -13.04 22.83
C GLY A 19 -7.80 -13.39 23.05
N LYS A 20 -8.58 -12.56 23.74
CA LYS A 20 -10.05 -12.72 23.85
C LYS A 20 -10.74 -12.62 22.51
N LEU A 21 -10.21 -11.79 21.61
CA LEU A 21 -10.53 -11.74 20.20
C LEU A 21 -9.29 -12.14 19.42
N GLN A 22 -9.38 -13.24 18.67
CA GLN A 22 -8.28 -13.78 17.86
C GLN A 22 -8.18 -13.06 16.52
N PRO A 23 -7.00 -13.05 15.87
CA PRO A 23 -6.85 -12.59 14.50
C PRO A 23 -7.88 -13.22 13.56
N GLY A 24 -8.60 -12.39 12.81
CA GLY A 24 -9.69 -12.81 11.94
C GLY A 24 -11.08 -12.83 12.58
N ASP A 25 -11.18 -12.79 13.91
CA ASP A 25 -12.47 -12.75 14.60
C ASP A 25 -13.25 -11.50 14.24
N LYS A 26 -14.56 -11.66 14.12
CA LYS A 26 -15.46 -10.53 13.86
C LYS A 26 -15.74 -9.79 15.18
N LEU A 27 -15.52 -8.48 15.18
CA LEU A 27 -15.97 -7.64 16.29
C LEU A 27 -17.51 -7.67 16.39
N PRO A 28 -18.07 -7.50 17.59
CA PRO A 28 -19.50 -7.23 17.75
C PRO A 28 -19.92 -6.04 16.88
N SER A 29 -21.19 -6.00 16.46
CA SER A 29 -21.69 -4.91 15.62
C SER A 29 -21.53 -3.54 16.30
N GLU A 30 -21.44 -2.44 15.51
CA GLU A 30 -21.42 -1.07 16.07
C GLU A 30 -22.57 -0.82 17.05
N ARG A 31 -23.75 -1.42 16.80
CA ARG A 31 -24.90 -1.32 17.69
C ARG A 31 -24.61 -2.00 19.01
N THR A 32 -24.17 -3.25 18.98
CA THR A 32 -23.84 -4.06 20.17
C THR A 32 -22.71 -3.39 20.97
N LEU A 33 -21.63 -2.97 20.31
CA LEU A 33 -20.52 -2.25 20.97
C LEU A 33 -20.96 -0.93 21.60
N SER A 34 -21.87 -0.20 20.96
CA SER A 34 -22.43 1.05 21.48
C SER A 34 -23.27 0.82 22.74
N GLU A 35 -24.06 -0.26 22.74
CA GLU A 35 -24.89 -0.67 23.87
C GLU A 35 -24.04 -1.21 25.03
N ASP A 36 -23.18 -2.21 24.77
CA ASP A 36 -22.38 -2.90 25.79
C ASP A 36 -21.32 -2.00 26.45
N LEU A 37 -20.73 -1.09 25.68
CA LEU A 37 -19.72 -0.16 26.18
C LEU A 37 -20.30 1.22 26.52
N GLU A 38 -21.62 1.35 26.44
CA GLU A 38 -22.36 2.58 26.77
C GLU A 38 -21.77 3.84 26.11
N ILE A 39 -21.35 3.78 24.85
CA ILE A 39 -20.75 4.88 24.09
C ILE A 39 -21.64 5.28 22.90
N GLY A 40 -21.73 6.58 22.65
CA GLY A 40 -22.47 7.07 21.48
C GLY A 40 -21.81 6.62 20.16
N ARG A 41 -22.63 6.34 19.11
CA ARG A 41 -22.17 5.80 17.83
C ARG A 41 -21.07 6.64 17.16
N THR A 42 -21.17 7.98 17.21
CA THR A 42 -20.14 8.87 16.64
C THR A 42 -18.81 8.71 17.34
N ALA A 43 -18.80 8.65 18.68
CA ALA A 43 -17.59 8.45 19.46
C ALA A 43 -17.02 7.04 19.29
N LEU A 44 -17.89 6.00 19.15
CA LEU A 44 -17.45 4.63 18.84
C LEU A 44 -16.75 4.56 17.48
N ARG A 45 -17.30 5.21 16.45
CA ARG A 45 -16.67 5.26 15.11
C ARG A 45 -15.28 5.91 15.14
N GLN A 46 -15.08 6.95 15.95
CA GLN A 46 -13.74 7.53 16.15
C GLN A 46 -12.76 6.53 16.81
N VAL A 47 -13.25 5.73 17.76
CA VAL A 47 -12.46 4.67 18.40
C VAL A 47 -12.10 3.59 17.38
N LEU A 48 -13.09 3.12 16.60
CA LEU A 48 -12.88 2.08 15.59
C LEU A 48 -11.96 2.56 14.46
N ALA A 49 -12.11 3.82 14.02
CA ALA A 49 -11.20 4.42 13.04
C ALA A 49 -9.76 4.48 13.56
N ARG A 50 -9.55 4.80 14.84
CA ARG A 50 -8.21 4.78 15.45
C ARG A 50 -7.63 3.38 15.51
N LEU A 51 -8.40 2.38 15.98
CA LEU A 51 -7.96 0.98 16.00
C LEU A 51 -7.65 0.45 14.59
N ALA A 52 -8.39 0.92 13.58
CA ALA A 52 -8.12 0.58 12.18
C ALA A 52 -6.83 1.26 11.67
N ALA A 53 -6.60 2.53 11.99
CA ALA A 53 -5.36 3.24 11.70
C ALA A 53 -4.14 2.59 12.36
N GLU A 54 -4.31 2.05 13.57
CA GLU A 54 -3.30 1.26 14.29
C GLU A 54 -3.22 -0.20 13.79
N ARG A 55 -3.94 -0.55 12.72
CA ARG A 55 -3.99 -1.89 12.11
C ARG A 55 -4.39 -3.02 13.08
N MET A 56 -5.06 -2.70 14.18
CA MET A 56 -5.58 -3.69 15.13
C MET A 56 -6.87 -4.35 14.63
N ILE A 57 -7.65 -3.62 13.85
CA ILE A 57 -8.87 -4.11 13.19
C ILE A 57 -8.89 -3.66 11.73
N ARG A 58 -9.66 -4.34 10.90
CA ARG A 58 -9.94 -3.93 9.51
C ARG A 58 -11.44 -3.93 9.25
N ALA A 59 -11.90 -3.01 8.43
CA ALA A 59 -13.29 -2.98 7.97
C ALA A 59 -13.60 -4.23 7.13
N TYR A 60 -14.81 -4.78 7.32
CA TYR A 60 -15.32 -5.91 6.57
C TYR A 60 -16.79 -5.64 6.22
N GLY A 61 -17.05 -5.25 4.98
CA GLY A 61 -18.36 -4.80 4.55
C GLY A 61 -18.72 -3.40 5.08
N ARG A 62 -20.02 -3.03 5.00
CA ARG A 62 -20.49 -1.64 5.24
C ARG A 62 -20.45 -1.18 6.71
N SER A 63 -20.40 -2.09 7.69
CA SER A 63 -20.47 -1.72 9.13
C SER A 63 -19.96 -2.82 10.06
N ALA A 64 -19.06 -3.66 9.60
CA ALA A 64 -18.46 -4.72 10.40
C ALA A 64 -16.93 -4.55 10.40
N TYR A 65 -16.31 -4.98 11.51
CA TYR A 65 -14.87 -5.00 11.66
C TYR A 65 -14.42 -6.41 12.05
N ARG A 66 -13.23 -6.79 11.60
CA ARG A 66 -12.54 -8.00 12.07
C ARG A 66 -11.23 -7.59 12.72
N VAL A 67 -10.80 -8.38 13.72
CA VAL A 67 -9.44 -8.27 14.24
C VAL A 67 -8.48 -8.47 13.08
N ALA A 68 -7.58 -7.53 12.89
CA ALA A 68 -6.57 -7.66 11.86
C ALA A 68 -5.73 -8.90 12.16
N GLY A 69 -5.65 -9.80 11.21
CA GLY A 69 -4.70 -10.90 11.25
C GLY A 69 -3.33 -10.34 10.95
N GLY A 70 -2.74 -9.64 11.92
CA GLY A 70 -1.37 -9.14 11.80
C GLY A 70 -0.44 -10.10 12.51
N VAL A 71 0.62 -10.50 11.85
CA VAL A 71 1.85 -10.84 12.55
C VAL A 71 2.13 -9.63 13.46
N SER A 72 2.39 -9.88 14.76
CA SER A 72 2.82 -8.81 15.67
C SER A 72 3.95 -8.05 14.99
N ILE A 73 3.79 -6.72 14.88
CA ILE A 73 4.88 -5.86 14.38
C ILE A 73 5.93 -5.61 15.49
N ASP A 74 5.62 -6.01 16.72
CA ASP A 74 6.60 -6.01 17.79
C ASP A 74 7.53 -7.21 17.61
N PRO A 75 8.85 -7.02 17.64
CA PRO A 75 9.78 -8.12 17.51
C PRO A 75 9.54 -9.10 18.67
N PRO A 76 9.64 -10.41 18.42
CA PRO A 76 9.62 -11.40 19.50
C PRO A 76 10.65 -11.03 20.58
N GLU A 77 10.32 -11.37 21.83
CA GLU A 77 11.23 -11.11 22.97
C GLU A 77 12.62 -11.76 22.71
N GLY A 78 13.66 -10.97 22.91
CA GLY A 78 15.05 -11.41 22.70
C GLY A 78 15.60 -11.19 21.28
N LEU A 79 14.82 -10.63 20.34
CA LEU A 79 15.36 -10.18 19.06
C LEU A 79 15.81 -8.72 19.15
N GLU A 80 17.04 -8.47 18.75
CA GLU A 80 17.61 -7.11 18.70
C GLU A 80 17.76 -6.65 17.25
N PRO A 81 17.54 -5.35 16.96
CA PRO A 81 17.82 -4.80 15.66
C PRO A 81 19.33 -4.79 15.38
N TRP A 82 19.68 -4.73 14.10
CA TRP A 82 21.06 -4.51 13.70
C TRP A 82 21.54 -3.14 14.16
N LYS A 83 22.80 -3.07 14.62
CA LYS A 83 23.43 -1.79 14.96
C LYS A 83 24.02 -1.17 13.69
N ILE A 84 23.81 0.14 13.52
CA ILE A 84 24.41 0.94 12.46
C ILE A 84 25.53 1.75 13.11
N HIS A 85 26.75 1.59 12.63
CA HIS A 85 27.94 2.25 13.15
C HIS A 85 28.33 3.50 12.34
N GLY A 86 27.87 3.61 11.11
CA GLY A 86 28.12 4.73 10.25
C GLY A 86 27.79 4.41 8.80
N GLU A 87 27.97 5.40 7.95
CA GLU A 87 27.78 5.25 6.51
C GLU A 87 28.82 6.10 5.75
N ARG A 88 29.14 5.70 4.53
CA ARG A 88 29.93 6.50 3.61
C ARG A 88 29.33 6.46 2.23
N ASN A 89 29.22 7.61 1.60
CA ASN A 89 28.67 7.74 0.26
C ASN A 89 29.69 7.26 -0.78
N LEU A 90 29.23 6.47 -1.75
CA LEU A 90 30.01 6.02 -2.90
C LEU A 90 29.63 6.77 -4.17
N TYR A 91 28.34 7.09 -4.33
CA TYR A 91 27.81 7.77 -5.50
C TYR A 91 26.52 8.50 -5.13
N ASP A 92 26.38 9.72 -5.60
CA ASP A 92 25.18 10.54 -5.35
C ASP A 92 24.88 11.43 -6.55
N ASN A 93 23.65 11.36 -7.02
CA ASN A 93 23.11 12.28 -7.99
C ASN A 93 21.60 12.46 -7.77
N ARG A 94 20.93 13.25 -8.61
CA ARG A 94 19.49 13.52 -8.47
C ARG A 94 18.57 12.30 -8.57
N TRP A 95 19.06 11.14 -9.07
CA TRP A 95 18.24 9.95 -9.31
C TRP A 95 18.51 8.80 -8.33
N VAL A 96 19.75 8.70 -7.88
CA VAL A 96 20.20 7.56 -7.07
C VAL A 96 21.32 7.97 -6.13
N LYS A 97 21.22 7.48 -4.88
CA LYS A 97 22.30 7.53 -3.91
C LYS A 97 22.76 6.10 -3.61
N LEU A 98 24.07 5.84 -3.60
CA LEU A 98 24.67 4.57 -3.23
C LEU A 98 25.60 4.80 -2.05
N ASP A 99 25.30 4.14 -0.95
CA ASP A 99 26.08 4.18 0.29
C ASP A 99 26.61 2.80 0.68
N LEU A 100 27.73 2.80 1.40
CA LEU A 100 28.14 1.69 2.24
C LEU A 100 27.79 1.99 3.69
N VAL A 101 26.93 1.18 4.26
CA VAL A 101 26.46 1.27 5.63
C VAL A 101 27.16 0.20 6.45
N ASP A 102 27.82 0.62 7.50
CA ASP A 102 28.57 -0.24 8.39
C ASP A 102 27.62 -0.81 9.46
N VAL A 103 27.36 -2.08 9.41
CA VAL A 103 26.33 -2.76 10.20
C VAL A 103 26.88 -3.93 11.01
N GLU A 104 26.23 -4.16 12.15
CA GLU A 104 26.53 -5.28 13.06
C GLU A 104 25.21 -5.99 13.43
N PRO A 105 24.89 -7.13 12.77
CA PRO A 105 23.78 -7.97 13.20
C PRO A 105 24.08 -8.65 14.55
N PRO A 106 23.07 -8.99 15.36
CA PRO A 106 23.26 -9.70 16.60
C PRO A 106 23.99 -11.04 16.41
N GLY A 107 25.12 -11.19 17.08
CA GLY A 107 25.94 -12.42 17.03
C GLY A 107 26.71 -12.65 15.73
N VAL A 108 26.79 -11.65 14.85
CA VAL A 108 27.52 -11.69 13.56
C VAL A 108 28.60 -10.62 13.56
N GLU A 109 29.72 -10.89 12.89
CA GLU A 109 30.79 -9.90 12.72
C GLU A 109 30.27 -8.69 11.91
N ARG A 110 30.77 -7.51 12.25
CA ARG A 110 30.51 -6.24 11.59
C ARG A 110 31.00 -6.26 10.14
N PHE A 111 30.18 -5.70 9.22
CA PHE A 111 30.52 -5.60 7.80
C PHE A 111 29.87 -4.39 7.14
N GLU A 112 30.38 -3.99 5.96
CA GLU A 112 29.78 -2.95 5.15
C GLU A 112 28.73 -3.53 4.20
N HIS A 113 27.52 -2.93 4.22
CA HIS A 113 26.40 -3.31 3.37
C HIS A 113 26.09 -2.22 2.36
N HIS A 114 25.86 -2.58 1.10
CA HIS A 114 25.47 -1.61 0.06
C HIS A 114 23.98 -1.27 0.19
N VAL A 115 23.69 0.02 0.25
CA VAL A 115 22.32 0.56 0.27
C VAL A 115 22.14 1.51 -0.90
N VAL A 116 21.10 1.28 -1.70
CA VAL A 116 20.69 2.15 -2.79
C VAL A 116 19.46 2.91 -2.35
N THR A 117 19.54 4.23 -2.28
CA THR A 117 18.37 5.08 -2.03
C THR A 117 17.87 5.63 -3.36
N LEU A 118 16.58 5.38 -3.62
CA LEU A 118 15.84 5.89 -4.77
C LEU A 118 14.71 6.81 -4.29
N HIS A 119 14.01 7.39 -5.25
CA HIS A 119 12.87 8.24 -4.93
C HIS A 119 11.68 7.45 -4.37
N HIS A 120 10.84 8.15 -3.64
CA HIS A 120 9.50 7.73 -3.26
C HIS A 120 8.63 7.67 -4.52
N VAL A 121 7.78 6.65 -4.65
CA VAL A 121 6.95 6.40 -5.84
C VAL A 121 5.49 6.24 -5.43
N ALA A 122 4.58 6.83 -6.21
CA ALA A 122 3.15 6.66 -6.09
C ALA A 122 2.61 5.91 -7.31
N ILE A 123 1.78 4.88 -7.10
CA ILE A 123 1.24 4.01 -8.15
C ILE A 123 -0.26 3.86 -7.97
N SER A 124 -1.03 3.92 -9.05
CA SER A 124 -2.49 3.99 -9.02
C SER A 124 -3.16 2.83 -9.77
N ALA A 125 -4.03 2.08 -9.09
CA ALA A 125 -4.97 1.16 -9.74
C ALA A 125 -6.34 1.83 -9.85
N VAL A 126 -6.67 2.32 -11.03
CA VAL A 126 -7.95 2.95 -11.33
C VAL A 126 -8.88 1.94 -11.98
N LEU A 127 -10.03 1.71 -11.38
CA LEU A 127 -11.05 0.77 -11.84
C LEU A 127 -12.23 1.51 -12.45
N ASP A 128 -12.79 0.99 -13.51
CA ASP A 128 -14.09 1.45 -13.99
C ASP A 128 -15.26 0.67 -13.35
N TYR A 129 -16.48 1.00 -13.78
CA TYR A 129 -17.69 0.34 -13.28
C TYR A 129 -17.99 -1.02 -13.95
N GLU A 130 -17.17 -1.42 -14.94
CA GLU A 130 -17.25 -2.72 -15.63
C GLU A 130 -16.16 -3.69 -15.12
N ASP A 131 -15.54 -3.39 -13.98
CA ASP A 131 -14.45 -4.16 -13.37
C ASP A 131 -13.24 -4.35 -14.30
N ARG A 132 -12.86 -3.25 -15.00
CA ARG A 132 -11.62 -3.16 -15.77
C ARG A 132 -10.67 -2.19 -15.05
N VAL A 133 -9.39 -2.42 -15.18
CA VAL A 133 -8.33 -1.58 -14.62
C VAL A 133 -7.61 -0.83 -15.74
N LEU A 134 -7.33 0.46 -15.50
CA LEU A 134 -6.59 1.31 -16.42
C LEU A 134 -5.11 0.94 -16.38
N MET A 135 -4.55 0.55 -17.51
CA MET A 135 -3.17 0.08 -17.62
C MET A 135 -2.47 0.61 -18.86
N LEU A 136 -1.15 0.55 -18.83
CA LEU A 136 -0.24 0.96 -19.89
C LEU A 136 0.53 -0.25 -20.41
N TRP A 137 0.50 -0.50 -21.70
CA TRP A 137 1.39 -1.46 -22.37
C TRP A 137 2.59 -0.72 -22.91
N ARG A 138 3.77 -0.94 -22.29
CA ARG A 138 4.99 -0.21 -22.64
C ARG A 138 6.25 -1.06 -22.59
N TYR A 139 7.30 -0.60 -23.27
CA TYR A 139 8.60 -1.24 -23.27
C TYR A 139 9.49 -0.65 -22.18
N ARG A 140 10.07 -1.51 -21.35
CA ARG A 140 11.09 -1.10 -20.38
C ARG A 140 12.46 -1.60 -20.83
N PHE A 141 13.37 -0.68 -21.11
CA PHE A 141 14.68 -0.98 -21.66
C PHE A 141 15.60 -1.74 -20.71
N VAL A 142 15.45 -1.57 -19.40
CA VAL A 142 16.28 -2.26 -18.39
C VAL A 142 16.08 -3.77 -18.47
N PRO A 143 14.85 -4.33 -18.33
CA PRO A 143 14.61 -5.75 -18.56
C PRO A 143 14.49 -6.13 -20.04
N GLN A 144 14.54 -5.15 -20.96
CA GLN A 144 14.32 -5.33 -22.41
C GLN A 144 13.02 -6.07 -22.74
N GLN A 145 11.93 -5.68 -22.10
CA GLN A 145 10.67 -6.39 -22.14
C GLN A 145 9.48 -5.44 -22.34
N TRP A 146 8.46 -5.92 -23.06
CA TRP A 146 7.14 -5.32 -23.10
C TRP A 146 6.25 -5.90 -22.00
N GLY A 147 5.41 -5.08 -21.41
CA GLY A 147 4.45 -5.54 -20.40
C GLY A 147 3.46 -4.48 -19.98
N TRP A 148 2.49 -4.94 -19.22
CA TRP A 148 1.47 -4.09 -18.60
C TRP A 148 1.94 -3.53 -17.26
N GLU A 149 1.74 -2.25 -17.09
CA GLU A 149 2.01 -1.52 -15.85
C GLU A 149 0.80 -0.67 -15.46
N LEU A 150 0.69 -0.37 -14.19
CA LEU A 150 -0.20 0.66 -13.70
C LEU A 150 0.48 2.04 -13.83
N PRO A 151 -0.29 3.12 -14.03
CA PRO A 151 0.25 4.47 -14.01
C PRO A 151 0.86 4.81 -12.65
N GLY A 152 1.97 5.53 -12.67
CA GLY A 152 2.65 5.96 -11.46
C GLY A 152 4.04 6.48 -11.70
N GLY A 153 4.50 7.35 -10.80
CA GLY A 153 5.77 8.02 -10.93
C GLY A 153 6.38 8.47 -9.60
N ILE A 154 7.43 9.23 -9.73
CA ILE A 154 8.21 9.75 -8.61
C ILE A 154 7.46 10.88 -7.92
N VAL A 155 7.42 10.84 -6.59
CA VAL A 155 6.89 11.93 -5.77
C VAL A 155 7.91 13.07 -5.76
N ASP A 156 7.53 14.19 -6.34
CA ASP A 156 8.38 15.37 -6.41
C ASP A 156 8.64 15.99 -5.02
N PRO A 157 9.80 16.64 -4.82
CA PRO A 157 10.09 17.31 -3.57
C PRO A 157 9.03 18.37 -3.20
N GLY A 158 8.33 18.13 -2.09
CA GLY A 158 7.27 19.02 -1.59
C GLY A 158 5.87 18.67 -2.08
N GLU A 159 5.71 17.69 -2.96
CA GLU A 159 4.43 17.11 -3.33
C GLU A 159 4.05 15.99 -2.33
N ASP A 160 2.77 15.77 -2.09
CA ASP A 160 2.32 14.58 -1.38
C ASP A 160 2.03 13.45 -2.38
N ALA A 161 2.20 12.21 -1.94
CA ALA A 161 2.11 11.04 -2.81
C ALA A 161 0.71 10.85 -3.44
N GLN A 162 -0.36 11.32 -2.80
CA GLN A 162 -1.71 11.27 -3.37
C GLN A 162 -1.87 12.24 -4.54
N THR A 163 -1.31 13.43 -4.42
CA THR A 163 -1.28 14.43 -5.51
C THR A 163 -0.48 13.89 -6.69
N THR A 164 0.72 13.32 -6.45
CA THR A 164 1.51 12.62 -7.47
C THR A 164 0.68 11.52 -8.14
N ALA A 165 0.04 10.65 -7.35
CA ALA A 165 -0.77 9.54 -7.88
C ALA A 165 -1.87 10.02 -8.84
N LEU A 166 -2.53 11.11 -8.53
CA LEU A 166 -3.55 11.73 -9.40
C LEU A 166 -2.92 12.31 -10.67
N ARG A 167 -1.84 13.09 -10.54
CA ARG A 167 -1.13 13.73 -11.64
C ARG A 167 -0.61 12.71 -12.65
N GLU A 168 0.04 11.64 -12.17
CA GLU A 168 0.61 10.59 -13.04
C GLU A 168 -0.48 9.85 -13.82
N VAL A 169 -1.64 9.57 -13.23
CA VAL A 169 -2.77 8.98 -13.99
C VAL A 169 -3.19 9.92 -15.12
N GLU A 170 -3.31 11.23 -14.86
CA GLU A 170 -3.71 12.20 -15.87
C GLU A 170 -2.67 12.33 -16.99
N GLU A 171 -1.38 12.45 -16.62
CA GLU A 171 -0.28 12.69 -17.55
C GLU A 171 0.03 11.48 -18.42
N GLU A 172 0.07 10.28 -17.83
CA GLU A 172 0.40 9.04 -18.54
C GLU A 172 -0.79 8.47 -19.34
N THR A 173 -2.04 8.72 -18.92
CA THR A 173 -3.19 8.03 -19.50
C THR A 173 -4.22 8.94 -20.17
N GLY A 174 -4.25 10.23 -19.83
CA GLY A 174 -5.31 11.15 -20.26
C GLY A 174 -6.65 10.95 -19.52
N TRP A 175 -6.66 10.20 -18.42
CA TRP A 175 -7.82 9.97 -17.58
C TRP A 175 -7.63 10.61 -16.21
N ARG A 176 -8.70 11.22 -15.68
CA ARG A 176 -8.75 11.78 -14.33
C ARG A 176 -9.60 10.87 -13.45
N PRO A 177 -9.03 10.25 -12.39
CA PRO A 177 -9.79 9.47 -11.43
C PRO A 177 -10.78 10.35 -10.66
N ASP A 178 -11.94 9.79 -10.29
CA ASP A 178 -12.91 10.49 -9.44
C ASP A 178 -12.35 10.66 -8.00
N SER A 179 -11.62 9.67 -7.50
CA SER A 179 -10.87 9.70 -6.24
C SER A 179 -9.83 8.58 -6.21
N LEU A 180 -8.81 8.75 -5.38
CA LEU A 180 -7.83 7.72 -5.05
C LEU A 180 -7.71 7.61 -3.54
N GLU A 181 -7.68 6.38 -3.02
CA GLU A 181 -7.49 6.08 -1.61
C GLU A 181 -6.18 5.32 -1.42
N HIS A 182 -5.37 5.73 -0.45
CA HIS A 182 -4.15 5.03 -0.09
C HIS A 182 -4.46 3.65 0.49
N VAL A 183 -3.76 2.63 0.02
CA VAL A 183 -3.97 1.23 0.41
C VAL A 183 -2.81 0.70 1.23
N VAL A 184 -1.59 0.88 0.76
CA VAL A 184 -0.38 0.36 1.41
C VAL A 184 0.85 1.13 0.97
N THR A 185 1.79 1.30 1.92
CA THR A 185 3.16 1.69 1.64
C THR A 185 4.06 0.47 1.85
N TYR A 186 4.96 0.21 0.92
CA TYR A 186 5.88 -0.93 1.01
C TYR A 186 7.25 -0.59 0.40
N GLN A 187 8.23 -1.42 0.71
CA GLN A 187 9.57 -1.37 0.12
C GLN A 187 9.71 -2.48 -0.91
N PRO A 188 10.10 -2.20 -2.17
CA PRO A 188 10.18 -3.21 -3.24
C PRO A 188 11.34 -4.20 -3.05
N MET A 189 12.39 -3.80 -2.35
CA MET A 189 13.58 -4.63 -2.15
C MET A 189 14.26 -4.31 -0.81
N VAL A 190 13.63 -4.75 0.29
CA VAL A 190 14.00 -4.41 1.69
C VAL A 190 15.44 -4.75 2.09
N GLY A 191 16.13 -5.61 1.36
CA GLY A 191 17.50 -6.02 1.68
C GLY A 191 18.59 -5.11 1.11
N MET A 192 18.26 -4.19 0.21
CA MET A 192 19.28 -3.38 -0.48
C MET A 192 18.81 -1.99 -0.90
N VAL A 193 17.52 -1.83 -1.17
CA VAL A 193 16.98 -0.59 -1.75
C VAL A 193 16.04 0.07 -0.75
N ASP A 194 16.30 1.35 -0.48
CA ASP A 194 15.35 2.25 0.19
C ASP A 194 14.63 3.08 -0.88
N SER A 195 13.38 2.71 -1.15
CA SER A 195 12.51 3.34 -2.15
C SER A 195 11.05 3.08 -1.76
N PRO A 196 10.47 3.90 -0.88
CA PRO A 196 9.08 3.71 -0.47
C PRO A 196 8.14 3.79 -1.68
N HIS A 197 7.27 2.81 -1.83
CA HIS A 197 6.22 2.80 -2.84
C HIS A 197 4.86 2.88 -2.16
N GLU A 198 4.03 3.83 -2.55
CA GLU A 198 2.66 3.97 -2.11
C GLU A 198 1.68 3.51 -3.19
N ILE A 199 0.75 2.66 -2.82
CA ILE A 199 -0.31 2.17 -3.70
C ILE A 199 -1.60 2.90 -3.39
N TYR A 200 -2.22 3.40 -4.43
CA TYR A 200 -3.52 4.03 -4.42
C TYR A 200 -4.51 3.23 -5.27
N VAL A 201 -5.76 3.16 -4.83
CA VAL A 201 -6.84 2.50 -5.57
C VAL A 201 -8.02 3.44 -5.65
N GLY A 202 -8.64 3.53 -6.82
CA GLY A 202 -9.85 4.31 -7.04
C GLY A 202 -10.83 3.64 -7.99
N ARG A 203 -12.06 4.13 -8.02
CA ARG A 203 -13.09 3.63 -8.93
C ARG A 203 -13.80 4.80 -9.61
N GLY A 204 -13.91 4.70 -10.92
CA GLY A 204 -14.40 5.76 -11.78
C GLY A 204 -13.30 6.70 -12.24
N ALA A 205 -13.36 7.07 -13.52
CA ALA A 205 -12.50 8.08 -14.11
C ALA A 205 -13.18 8.71 -15.33
N GLN A 206 -12.80 9.96 -15.61
CA GLN A 206 -13.27 10.71 -16.77
C GLN A 206 -12.10 10.92 -17.73
N ARG A 207 -12.32 10.71 -19.03
CA ARG A 207 -11.33 11.06 -20.03
C ARG A 207 -11.23 12.58 -20.16
N ILE A 208 -10.03 13.12 -19.96
CA ILE A 208 -9.77 14.56 -20.00
C ILE A 208 -8.96 14.99 -21.23
N GLY A 209 -8.30 14.05 -21.92
CA GLY A 209 -7.49 14.36 -23.08
C GLY A 209 -6.68 13.18 -23.59
N GLU A 210 -5.63 13.49 -24.33
CA GLU A 210 -4.56 12.54 -24.69
C GLU A 210 -3.48 12.58 -23.59
N PRO A 211 -2.70 11.50 -23.42
CA PRO A 211 -1.52 11.51 -22.54
C PRO A 211 -0.58 12.67 -22.87
N THR A 212 -0.05 13.31 -21.86
CA THR A 212 0.88 14.45 -22.03
C THR A 212 2.33 14.05 -21.82
N ASP A 213 2.58 12.98 -21.07
CA ASP A 213 3.92 12.41 -20.93
C ASP A 213 4.23 11.46 -22.09
N LEU A 214 4.93 11.97 -23.10
CA LEU A 214 5.28 11.18 -24.30
C LEU A 214 6.49 10.26 -24.08
N GLU A 215 7.31 10.49 -23.06
CA GLU A 215 8.48 9.67 -22.77
C GLU A 215 8.08 8.38 -22.05
N GLU A 216 7.05 8.46 -21.22
CA GLU A 216 6.49 7.31 -20.49
C GLU A 216 5.19 6.78 -21.13
N ALA A 217 4.69 7.43 -22.18
CA ALA A 217 3.47 7.02 -22.86
C ALA A 217 3.58 5.60 -23.44
N GLY A 218 2.62 4.80 -23.10
CA GLY A 218 2.41 3.48 -23.66
C GLY A 218 1.06 3.39 -24.38
N HIS A 219 0.68 2.19 -24.76
CA HIS A 219 -0.70 1.95 -25.19
C HIS A 219 -1.62 1.85 -23.98
N VAL A 220 -2.48 2.85 -23.80
CA VAL A 220 -3.44 2.92 -22.69
C VAL A 220 -4.63 2.02 -22.98
N ALA A 221 -5.01 1.17 -22.05
CA ALA A 221 -6.18 0.31 -22.18
C ALA A 221 -6.87 0.05 -20.82
N TRP A 222 -8.17 -0.20 -20.89
CA TRP A 222 -8.95 -0.76 -19.80
C TRP A 222 -8.91 -2.28 -19.89
N VAL A 223 -8.17 -2.93 -18.97
CA VAL A 223 -7.93 -4.38 -18.95
C VAL A 223 -8.92 -5.03 -17.96
N PRO A 224 -9.70 -6.05 -18.39
CA PRO A 224 -10.61 -6.74 -17.47
C PRO A 224 -9.87 -7.36 -16.28
N LEU A 225 -10.38 -7.19 -15.07
CA LEU A 225 -9.79 -7.80 -13.87
C LEU A 225 -9.74 -9.33 -13.97
N ALA A 226 -10.68 -9.94 -14.70
CA ALA A 226 -10.70 -11.37 -14.95
C ALA A 226 -9.48 -11.87 -15.73
N ASP A 227 -8.84 -11.01 -16.54
CA ASP A 227 -7.67 -11.36 -17.35
C ASP A 227 -6.36 -11.27 -16.56
N ILE A 228 -6.35 -10.54 -15.44
CA ILE A 228 -5.14 -10.28 -14.64
C ILE A 228 -4.41 -11.56 -14.20
N PRO A 229 -5.08 -12.61 -13.67
CA PRO A 229 -4.38 -13.85 -13.33
C PRO A 229 -3.69 -14.50 -14.53
N GLY A 230 -4.31 -14.44 -15.71
CA GLY A 230 -3.74 -14.96 -16.95
C GLY A 230 -2.51 -14.16 -17.43
N LEU A 231 -2.57 -12.84 -17.33
CA LEU A 231 -1.44 -11.96 -17.66
C LEU A 231 -0.27 -12.17 -16.68
N MET A 232 -0.56 -12.33 -15.39
CA MET A 232 0.43 -12.64 -14.37
C MET A 232 1.14 -13.97 -14.67
N ALA A 233 0.39 -15.04 -14.95
CA ALA A 233 0.93 -16.36 -15.27
C ALA A 233 1.84 -16.36 -16.51
N LYS A 234 1.61 -15.44 -17.46
CA LYS A 234 2.43 -15.25 -18.65
C LYS A 234 3.63 -14.33 -18.44
N GLY A 235 3.83 -13.76 -17.26
CA GLY A 235 4.89 -12.79 -16.98
C GLY A 235 4.71 -11.47 -17.72
N GLN A 236 3.48 -11.08 -18.03
CA GLN A 236 3.16 -9.87 -18.79
C GLN A 236 2.84 -8.66 -17.88
N LEU A 237 2.79 -8.84 -16.55
CA LEU A 237 2.67 -7.76 -15.59
C LEU A 237 4.06 -7.36 -15.10
N MET A 238 4.38 -6.08 -15.20
CA MET A 238 5.71 -5.56 -14.87
C MET A 238 5.64 -4.65 -13.63
N GLY A 239 6.74 -4.65 -12.89
CA GLY A 239 6.88 -3.83 -11.68
C GLY A 239 6.17 -4.40 -10.46
N SER A 240 6.84 -4.28 -9.30
CA SER A 240 6.29 -4.74 -8.01
C SER A 240 5.03 -3.96 -7.63
N GLY A 241 4.96 -2.66 -7.95
CA GLY A 241 3.78 -1.83 -7.68
C GLY A 241 2.54 -2.30 -8.40
N THR A 242 2.67 -2.64 -9.68
CA THR A 242 1.58 -3.23 -10.47
C THR A 242 1.08 -4.53 -9.82
N LEU A 243 1.99 -5.42 -9.44
CA LEU A 243 1.62 -6.71 -8.82
C LEU A 243 0.95 -6.52 -7.46
N VAL A 244 1.51 -5.67 -6.57
CA VAL A 244 0.94 -5.41 -5.23
C VAL A 244 -0.46 -4.80 -5.34
N ALA A 245 -0.63 -3.80 -6.20
CA ALA A 245 -1.92 -3.14 -6.38
C ALA A 245 -2.99 -4.10 -6.94
N LEU A 246 -2.67 -4.84 -8.00
CA LEU A 246 -3.61 -5.77 -8.63
C LEU A 246 -3.97 -6.95 -7.71
N LEU A 247 -3.01 -7.50 -6.96
CA LEU A 247 -3.28 -8.53 -5.96
C LEU A 247 -4.18 -8.01 -4.84
N HIS A 248 -3.98 -6.75 -4.39
CA HIS A 248 -4.87 -6.12 -3.43
C HIS A 248 -6.30 -5.99 -3.98
N VAL A 249 -6.44 -5.48 -5.20
CA VAL A 249 -7.74 -5.33 -5.87
C VAL A 249 -8.46 -6.67 -5.99
N LEU A 250 -7.77 -7.71 -6.48
CA LEU A 250 -8.34 -9.05 -6.62
C LEU A 250 -8.76 -9.67 -5.27
N ALA A 251 -7.97 -9.46 -4.22
CA ALA A 251 -8.28 -9.95 -2.87
C ALA A 251 -9.42 -9.19 -2.18
N SER A 252 -9.64 -7.93 -2.57
CA SER A 252 -10.68 -7.06 -2.01
C SER A 252 -12.00 -7.11 -2.78
N SER A 253 -11.97 -7.61 -4.03
CA SER A 253 -13.17 -7.83 -4.81
C SER A 253 -14.00 -8.96 -4.17
N PRO A 254 -15.33 -8.79 -3.99
CA PRO A 254 -16.16 -9.88 -3.49
C PRO A 254 -16.03 -11.04 -4.48
N THR A 255 -15.50 -12.17 -3.99
CA THR A 255 -15.46 -13.41 -4.75
C THR A 255 -16.92 -13.73 -5.11
N SER A 256 -17.29 -13.56 -6.37
CA SER A 256 -18.47 -14.25 -6.90
C SER A 256 -18.14 -15.74 -6.80
N ALA A 257 -18.65 -16.36 -5.73
CA ALA A 257 -18.60 -17.81 -5.60
C ALA A 257 -19.28 -18.44 -6.81
N PRO A 258 -18.73 -19.56 -7.36
CA PRO A 258 -19.30 -20.26 -8.48
C PRO A 258 -20.70 -20.81 -8.19
#